data_74694cf2a4d15a5315bffbc3686079e9
#
_entry.id   74694cf2a4d15a5315bffbc3686079e9
#
_cell.length_a   1.000
_cell.length_b   1.000
_cell.length_c   1.000
_cell.angle_alpha   90.00
_cell.angle_beta   90.00
_cell.angle_gamma   90.00
#
_symmetry.space_group_name_H-M   'P 1'
#
loop_
_entity.id
_entity.type
_entity.pdbx_description
1 polymer ?
#
loop_
_entity_poly.entity_id
_entity_poly.type
_entity_poly.pdbx_seq_one_letter_code
_entity_poly.pdbx_strand_id
1 'polypeptide(L)'
;MSENTALYTLAAQRLTEYMKGKNVRKTPERFEILRIICQTPGIFSIDELQEVMEKKAKFQVSRVTLFNTLRLLEDASLVIKHTLARAAHYECCITPHPMVCLVCQKCGTVRKLESSKIENWLSEQKCKQFIITQPVLYFHGLCRSCMVKKSIKNRKAKNKGKETKTKTKIQKK
;
A
#
# COMPACT_ATOMS: atom_id res chain seq x y z
N MET A 1 8.46 15.21 -22.63
CA MET A 1 7.32 15.04 -21.69
C MET A 1 7.78 14.07 -20.62
N SER A 2 7.61 14.37 -19.34
CA SER A 2 8.03 13.46 -18.28
C SER A 2 7.17 12.18 -18.32
N GLU A 3 7.73 11.04 -17.96
CA GLU A 3 7.06 9.73 -17.91
C GLU A 3 5.75 9.79 -17.11
N ASN A 4 5.73 10.55 -16.04
CA ASN A 4 4.55 10.79 -15.19
C ASN A 4 3.42 11.55 -15.92
N THR A 5 3.73 12.39 -16.92
CA THR A 5 2.73 13.12 -17.70
C THR A 5 2.02 12.18 -18.66
N ALA A 6 2.76 11.28 -19.33
CA ALA A 6 2.20 10.27 -20.22
C ALA A 6 1.32 9.28 -19.44
N LEU A 7 1.78 8.84 -18.27
CA LEU A 7 1.03 7.95 -17.38
C LEU A 7 -0.31 8.58 -16.96
N TYR A 8 -0.29 9.84 -16.52
CA TYR A 8 -1.51 10.58 -16.14
C TYR A 8 -2.47 10.73 -17.31
N THR A 9 -1.97 11.05 -18.51
CA THR A 9 -2.83 11.23 -19.70
C THR A 9 -3.61 9.95 -20.01
N LEU A 10 -2.92 8.80 -20.00
CA LEU A 10 -3.55 7.49 -20.22
C LEU A 10 -4.58 7.17 -19.11
N ALA A 11 -4.23 7.45 -17.86
CA ALA A 11 -5.12 7.23 -16.71
C ALA A 11 -6.37 8.09 -16.77
N ALA A 12 -6.23 9.38 -17.11
CA ALA A 12 -7.33 10.33 -17.22
C ALA A 12 -8.29 9.96 -18.35
N GLN A 13 -7.76 9.46 -19.48
CA GLN A 13 -8.57 8.94 -20.56
C GLN A 13 -9.39 7.73 -20.12
N ARG A 14 -8.76 6.70 -19.52
CA ARG A 14 -9.45 5.50 -19.00
C ARG A 14 -10.51 5.84 -17.96
N LEU A 15 -10.19 6.74 -17.01
CA LEU A 15 -11.16 7.21 -16.01
C LEU A 15 -12.36 7.88 -16.67
N THR A 16 -12.10 8.71 -17.69
CA THR A 16 -13.15 9.42 -18.45
C THR A 16 -14.10 8.45 -19.14
N GLU A 17 -13.56 7.42 -19.79
CA GLU A 17 -14.31 6.36 -20.47
C GLU A 17 -15.13 5.55 -19.46
N TYR A 18 -14.52 5.13 -18.35
CA TYR A 18 -15.20 4.41 -17.28
C TYR A 18 -16.37 5.20 -16.70
N MET A 19 -16.15 6.48 -16.36
CA MET A 19 -17.19 7.36 -15.79
C MET A 19 -18.34 7.59 -16.77
N LYS A 20 -18.06 7.72 -18.08
CA LYS A 20 -19.08 7.81 -19.13
C LYS A 20 -19.94 6.56 -19.19
N GLY A 21 -19.33 5.37 -19.16
CA GLY A 21 -20.03 4.09 -19.18
C GLY A 21 -20.91 3.82 -17.94
N LYS A 22 -20.56 4.41 -16.81
CA LYS A 22 -21.29 4.28 -15.53
C LYS A 22 -22.18 5.48 -15.18
N ASN A 23 -22.27 6.47 -16.06
CA ASN A 23 -23.00 7.72 -15.83
C ASN A 23 -22.59 8.46 -14.53
N VAL A 24 -21.28 8.41 -14.21
CA VAL A 24 -20.72 9.06 -13.03
C VAL A 24 -20.25 10.46 -13.35
N ARG A 25 -20.61 11.45 -12.52
CA ARG A 25 -20.24 12.86 -12.72
C ARG A 25 -18.72 13.04 -12.70
N LYS A 26 -18.20 13.73 -13.73
CA LYS A 26 -16.81 14.18 -13.79
C LYS A 26 -16.63 15.41 -12.91
N THR A 27 -15.69 15.38 -11.97
CA THR A 27 -15.35 16.52 -11.13
C THR A 27 -13.84 16.77 -11.18
N PRO A 28 -13.39 18.05 -11.13
CA PRO A 28 -11.97 18.40 -11.14
C PRO A 28 -11.18 17.70 -10.05
N GLU A 29 -11.78 17.55 -8.86
CA GLU A 29 -11.15 16.93 -7.69
C GLU A 29 -10.70 15.48 -7.98
N ARG A 30 -11.52 14.70 -8.70
CA ARG A 30 -11.18 13.30 -9.03
C ARG A 30 -9.96 13.19 -9.94
N PHE A 31 -9.86 14.11 -10.91
CA PHE A 31 -8.72 14.14 -11.82
C PHE A 31 -7.45 14.66 -11.13
N GLU A 32 -7.59 15.60 -10.20
CA GLU A 32 -6.48 16.11 -9.43
C GLU A 32 -5.94 15.02 -8.47
N ILE A 33 -6.82 14.29 -7.79
CA ILE A 33 -6.44 13.12 -6.97
C ILE A 33 -5.71 12.08 -7.83
N LEU A 34 -6.23 11.75 -9.01
CA LEU A 34 -5.60 10.83 -9.94
C LEU A 34 -4.20 11.32 -10.36
N ARG A 35 -4.06 12.62 -10.65
CA ARG A 35 -2.77 13.22 -11.02
C ARG A 35 -1.73 13.05 -9.92
N ILE A 36 -2.12 13.29 -8.68
CA ILE A 36 -1.23 13.13 -7.52
C ILE A 36 -0.86 11.67 -7.32
N ILE A 37 -1.82 10.74 -7.46
CA ILE A 37 -1.57 9.29 -7.38
C ILE A 37 -0.55 8.85 -8.44
N CYS A 38 -0.67 9.32 -9.68
CA CYS A 38 0.30 9.02 -10.75
C CYS A 38 1.72 9.54 -10.45
N GLN A 39 1.84 10.55 -9.59
CA GLN A 39 3.12 11.14 -9.17
C GLN A 39 3.64 10.56 -7.84
N THR A 40 2.83 9.75 -7.16
CA THR A 40 3.20 9.14 -5.88
C THR A 40 3.73 7.73 -6.15
N PRO A 41 5.05 7.50 -6.00
CA PRO A 41 5.62 6.19 -6.27
C PRO A 41 5.27 5.18 -5.17
N GLY A 42 5.03 3.94 -5.59
CA GLY A 42 4.85 2.81 -4.69
C GLY A 42 3.50 2.75 -3.98
N ILE A 43 3.49 2.11 -2.82
CA ILE A 43 2.30 1.82 -2.04
C ILE A 43 2.09 2.93 -1.00
N PHE A 44 0.87 3.46 -0.92
CA PHE A 44 0.50 4.55 -0.01
C PHE A 44 -0.81 4.26 0.74
N SER A 45 -0.97 4.84 1.90
CA SER A 45 -2.23 4.89 2.67
C SER A 45 -3.04 6.14 2.31
N ILE A 46 -4.31 6.20 2.73
CA ILE A 46 -5.14 7.41 2.57
C ILE A 46 -4.52 8.60 3.31
N ASP A 47 -3.95 8.37 4.50
CA ASP A 47 -3.34 9.42 5.31
C ASP A 47 -2.10 10.01 4.63
N GLU A 48 -1.23 9.15 4.07
CA GLU A 48 -0.06 9.58 3.30
C GLU A 48 -0.47 10.34 2.02
N LEU A 49 -1.49 9.88 1.31
CA LEU A 49 -2.01 10.59 0.13
C LEU A 49 -2.55 11.96 0.49
N GLN A 50 -3.32 12.06 1.58
CA GLN A 50 -3.85 13.34 2.07
C GLN A 50 -2.72 14.31 2.43
N GLU A 51 -1.69 13.83 3.12
CA GLU A 51 -0.51 14.63 3.47
C GLU A 51 0.23 15.16 2.22
N VAL A 52 0.38 14.31 1.19
CA VAL A 52 0.99 14.72 -0.09
C VAL A 52 0.15 15.79 -0.79
N MET A 53 -1.19 15.66 -0.77
CA MET A 53 -2.09 16.63 -1.38
C MET A 53 -2.02 17.99 -0.68
N GLU A 54 -2.03 18.01 0.65
CA GLU A 54 -1.94 19.24 1.44
C GLU A 54 -0.59 19.94 1.24
N LYS A 55 0.52 19.20 1.28
CA LYS A 55 1.87 19.76 1.20
C LYS A 55 2.30 20.18 -0.21
N LYS A 56 1.98 19.36 -1.22
CA LYS A 56 2.49 19.56 -2.59
C LYS A 56 1.52 20.26 -3.50
N ALA A 57 0.25 19.91 -3.45
CA ALA A 57 -0.74 20.42 -4.38
C ALA A 57 -1.50 21.64 -3.83
N LYS A 58 -1.36 21.96 -2.53
CA LYS A 58 -2.17 22.97 -1.83
C LYS A 58 -3.67 22.78 -2.10
N PHE A 59 -4.07 21.54 -2.28
CA PHE A 59 -5.42 21.14 -2.65
C PHE A 59 -6.02 20.31 -1.52
N GLN A 60 -7.02 20.87 -0.87
CA GLN A 60 -7.70 20.21 0.25
C GLN A 60 -8.98 19.55 -0.24
N VAL A 61 -9.10 18.28 0.06
CA VAL A 61 -10.33 17.50 -0.14
C VAL A 61 -10.72 16.80 1.15
N SER A 62 -12.01 16.59 1.32
CA SER A 62 -12.50 15.82 2.46
C SER A 62 -12.01 14.36 2.38
N ARG A 63 -11.81 13.72 3.55
CA ARG A 63 -11.48 12.29 3.63
C ARG A 63 -12.53 11.42 2.91
N VAL A 64 -13.79 11.83 2.94
CA VAL A 64 -14.89 11.15 2.24
C VAL A 64 -14.71 11.23 0.72
N THR A 65 -14.31 12.40 0.20
CA THR A 65 -14.03 12.59 -1.23
C THR A 65 -12.86 11.72 -1.69
N LEU A 66 -11.77 11.65 -0.88
CA LEU A 66 -10.64 10.76 -1.15
C LEU A 66 -11.07 9.30 -1.21
N PHE A 67 -11.82 8.84 -0.21
CA PHE A 67 -12.28 7.46 -0.14
C PHE A 67 -13.17 7.08 -1.34
N ASN A 68 -14.14 7.93 -1.67
CA ASN A 68 -15.03 7.71 -2.80
C ASN A 68 -14.29 7.75 -4.14
N THR A 69 -13.27 8.60 -4.26
CA THR A 69 -12.45 8.66 -5.48
C THR A 69 -11.56 7.43 -5.60
N LEU A 70 -10.90 6.99 -4.52
CA LEU A 70 -10.10 5.76 -4.53
C LEU A 70 -10.93 4.54 -4.90
N ARG A 71 -12.16 4.43 -4.38
CA ARG A 71 -13.08 3.36 -4.76
C ARG A 71 -13.43 3.41 -6.25
N LEU A 72 -13.71 4.60 -6.79
CA LEU A 72 -13.96 4.77 -8.21
C LEU A 72 -12.74 4.37 -9.06
N LEU A 73 -11.52 4.72 -8.63
CA LEU A 73 -10.28 4.37 -9.31
C LEU A 73 -9.98 2.87 -9.23
N GLU A 74 -10.31 2.22 -8.12
CA GLU A 74 -10.23 0.76 -7.94
C GLU A 74 -11.19 0.07 -8.92
N ASP A 75 -12.45 0.50 -8.98
CA ASP A 75 -13.47 -0.02 -9.90
C ASP A 75 -13.07 0.19 -11.38
N ALA A 76 -12.36 1.27 -11.68
CA ALA A 76 -11.81 1.55 -13.02
C ALA A 76 -10.47 0.84 -13.30
N SER A 77 -9.98 -0.01 -12.38
CA SER A 77 -8.69 -0.72 -12.47
C SER A 77 -7.47 0.21 -12.67
N LEU A 78 -7.53 1.42 -12.12
CA LEU A 78 -6.44 2.40 -12.15
C LEU A 78 -5.61 2.38 -10.86
N VAL A 79 -6.17 1.81 -9.79
CA VAL A 79 -5.55 1.66 -8.47
C VAL A 79 -5.83 0.26 -7.95
N ILE A 80 -4.83 -0.33 -7.31
CA ILE A 80 -4.99 -1.59 -6.57
C ILE A 80 -5.09 -1.28 -5.08
N LYS A 81 -6.03 -1.94 -4.42
CA LYS A 81 -6.20 -1.91 -2.98
C LYS A 81 -5.59 -3.15 -2.34
N HIS A 82 -4.65 -2.95 -1.44
CA HIS A 82 -4.03 -4.00 -0.63
C HIS A 82 -4.77 -4.12 0.71
N THR A 83 -5.54 -5.20 0.90
CA THR A 83 -6.42 -5.40 2.07
C THR A 83 -5.79 -6.24 3.20
N LEU A 84 -4.54 -6.68 3.04
CA LEU A 84 -3.90 -7.63 3.97
C LEU A 84 -3.24 -6.97 5.20
N ALA A 85 -3.30 -5.66 5.32
CA ALA A 85 -2.80 -4.90 6.45
C ALA A 85 -3.96 -4.39 7.34
N ARG A 86 -3.64 -3.87 8.52
CA ARG A 86 -4.64 -3.26 9.43
C ARG A 86 -5.37 -2.06 8.83
N ALA A 87 -4.74 -1.38 7.89
CA ALA A 87 -5.31 -0.29 7.11
C ALA A 87 -5.22 -0.61 5.62
N ALA A 88 -6.16 -0.09 4.83
CA ALA A 88 -6.10 -0.20 3.38
C ALA A 88 -4.91 0.61 2.84
N HIS A 89 -4.14 -0.02 1.98
CA HIS A 89 -3.07 0.62 1.21
C HIS A 89 -3.44 0.55 -0.27
N TYR A 90 -2.93 1.49 -1.03
CA TYR A 90 -3.25 1.63 -2.44
C TYR A 90 -1.97 1.78 -3.26
N GLU A 91 -2.02 1.37 -4.51
CA GLU A 91 -0.93 1.54 -5.47
C GLU A 91 -1.50 1.89 -6.83
N CYS A 92 -0.85 2.81 -7.54
CA CYS A 92 -1.18 3.16 -8.92
C CYS A 92 -0.89 1.97 -9.85
N CYS A 93 -1.90 1.51 -10.61
CA CYS A 93 -1.79 0.36 -11.50
C CYS A 93 -2.39 0.63 -12.88
N ILE A 94 -1.88 1.63 -13.57
CA ILE A 94 -2.36 2.00 -14.91
C ILE A 94 -1.88 0.99 -15.95
N THR A 95 -0.66 0.51 -15.80
CA THR A 95 -0.11 -0.61 -16.57
C THR A 95 0.02 -1.81 -15.64
N PRO A 96 -0.76 -2.90 -15.86
CA PRO A 96 -0.63 -4.11 -15.05
C PRO A 96 0.79 -4.65 -15.11
N HIS A 97 1.40 -4.86 -13.96
CA HIS A 97 2.72 -5.47 -13.83
C HIS A 97 2.74 -6.38 -12.59
N PRO A 98 3.52 -7.47 -12.63
CA PRO A 98 3.68 -8.33 -11.47
C PRO A 98 4.21 -7.56 -10.27
N MET A 99 3.69 -7.84 -9.09
CA MET A 99 4.13 -7.18 -7.86
C MET A 99 4.47 -8.16 -6.76
N VAL A 100 5.51 -7.82 -6.00
CA VAL A 100 5.89 -8.55 -4.79
C VAL A 100 5.83 -7.58 -3.60
N CYS A 101 5.01 -7.91 -2.61
CA CYS A 101 4.76 -7.06 -1.45
C CYS A 101 5.21 -7.70 -0.15
N LEU A 102 5.86 -6.93 0.71
CA LEU A 102 6.22 -7.29 2.08
C LEU A 102 5.20 -6.68 3.05
N VAL A 103 4.53 -7.50 3.84
CA VAL A 103 3.48 -7.07 4.79
C VAL A 103 3.94 -7.32 6.22
N CYS A 104 4.05 -6.27 7.02
CA CYS A 104 4.37 -6.40 8.44
C CYS A 104 3.12 -6.77 9.25
N GLN A 105 3.09 -7.98 9.80
CA GLN A 105 1.98 -8.46 10.63
C GLN A 105 1.76 -7.66 11.93
N LYS A 106 2.77 -6.90 12.38
CA LYS A 106 2.69 -6.14 13.63
C LYS A 106 2.18 -4.72 13.46
N CYS A 107 2.74 -3.95 12.51
CA CYS A 107 2.36 -2.55 12.29
C CYS A 107 1.51 -2.32 11.04
N GLY A 108 1.33 -3.34 10.20
CA GLY A 108 0.52 -3.24 8.98
C GLY A 108 1.23 -2.55 7.80
N THR A 109 2.49 -2.12 7.97
CA THR A 109 3.23 -1.50 6.85
C THR A 109 3.34 -2.47 5.68
N VAL A 110 3.00 -1.99 4.49
CA VAL A 110 3.20 -2.69 3.22
C VAL A 110 4.34 -2.03 2.45
N ARG A 111 5.23 -2.82 1.86
CA ARG A 111 6.34 -2.34 1.03
C ARG A 111 6.50 -3.21 -0.20
N LYS A 112 6.87 -2.61 -1.33
CA LYS A 112 7.26 -3.35 -2.53
C LYS A 112 8.64 -4.00 -2.30
N LEU A 113 8.78 -5.24 -2.77
CA LEU A 113 10.05 -5.94 -2.93
C LEU A 113 10.39 -5.97 -4.41
N GLU A 114 11.45 -5.30 -4.80
CA GLU A 114 11.95 -5.37 -6.17
C GLU A 114 12.73 -6.68 -6.35
N SER A 115 12.20 -7.57 -7.19
CA SER A 115 12.81 -8.86 -7.50
C SER A 115 12.39 -9.32 -8.90
N SER A 116 13.23 -9.00 -9.89
CA SER A 116 12.98 -9.36 -11.29
C SER A 116 12.76 -10.86 -11.50
N LYS A 117 13.42 -11.72 -10.73
CA LYS A 117 13.23 -13.18 -10.81
C LYS A 117 11.81 -13.59 -10.44
N ILE A 118 11.27 -13.02 -9.35
CA ILE A 118 9.91 -13.34 -8.88
C ILE A 118 8.87 -12.68 -9.80
N GLU A 119 9.10 -11.45 -10.20
CA GLU A 119 8.22 -10.71 -11.12
C GLU A 119 8.11 -11.41 -12.48
N ASN A 120 9.22 -11.88 -13.05
CA ASN A 120 9.22 -12.66 -14.30
C ASN A 120 8.47 -13.97 -14.11
N TRP A 121 8.72 -14.71 -13.03
CA TRP A 121 8.00 -15.94 -12.72
C TRP A 121 6.49 -15.70 -12.58
N LEU A 122 6.06 -14.62 -11.93
CA LEU A 122 4.65 -14.25 -11.80
C LEU A 122 4.01 -13.91 -13.15
N SER A 123 4.73 -13.24 -14.06
CA SER A 123 4.21 -12.87 -15.39
C SER A 123 4.00 -14.07 -16.32
N GLU A 124 4.73 -15.16 -16.09
CA GLU A 124 4.63 -16.40 -16.86
C GLU A 124 3.43 -17.27 -16.44
N GLN A 125 2.80 -16.98 -15.30
CA GLN A 125 1.71 -17.81 -14.80
C GLN A 125 0.45 -17.66 -15.65
N LYS A 126 -0.09 -18.80 -16.10
CA LYS A 126 -1.30 -18.87 -16.93
C LYS A 126 -2.28 -19.88 -16.33
N CYS A 127 -3.56 -19.56 -16.40
CA CYS A 127 -4.62 -20.48 -16.01
C CYS A 127 -5.64 -20.63 -17.16
N LYS A 128 -6.00 -21.86 -17.51
CA LYS A 128 -6.94 -22.11 -18.61
C LYS A 128 -8.36 -21.56 -18.36
N GLN A 129 -8.76 -21.49 -17.11
CA GLN A 129 -10.12 -21.09 -16.72
C GLN A 129 -10.19 -19.68 -16.10
N PHE A 130 -9.05 -18.96 -16.06
CA PHE A 130 -8.97 -17.66 -15.41
C PHE A 130 -8.01 -16.72 -16.11
N ILE A 131 -8.44 -15.49 -16.37
CA ILE A 131 -7.58 -14.45 -16.94
C ILE A 131 -6.92 -13.71 -15.76
N ILE A 132 -5.60 -13.89 -15.65
CA ILE A 132 -4.80 -13.18 -14.64
C ILE A 132 -4.54 -11.77 -15.18
N THR A 133 -5.15 -10.76 -14.57
CA THR A 133 -4.97 -9.36 -14.94
C THR A 133 -3.87 -8.67 -14.15
N GLN A 134 -3.70 -9.06 -12.86
CA GLN A 134 -2.74 -8.45 -11.95
C GLN A 134 -2.19 -9.50 -10.98
N PRO A 135 -1.03 -10.09 -11.25
CA PRO A 135 -0.41 -11.02 -10.31
C PRO A 135 0.27 -10.27 -9.17
N VAL A 136 -0.10 -10.60 -7.92
CA VAL A 136 0.49 -10.02 -6.72
C VAL A 136 0.89 -11.13 -5.75
N LEU A 137 2.14 -11.12 -5.30
CA LEU A 137 2.65 -12.04 -4.29
C LEU A 137 2.90 -11.30 -2.97
N TYR A 138 2.40 -11.84 -1.87
CA TYR A 138 2.57 -11.23 -0.54
C TYR A 138 3.45 -12.12 0.36
N PHE A 139 4.48 -11.51 0.94
CA PHE A 139 5.27 -12.07 2.01
C PHE A 139 4.88 -11.44 3.35
N HIS A 140 4.46 -12.24 4.29
CA HIS A 140 4.12 -11.81 5.64
C HIS A 140 5.30 -11.98 6.59
N GLY A 141 5.60 -10.94 7.38
CA GLY A 141 6.72 -10.96 8.30
C GLY A 141 6.71 -9.81 9.30
N LEU A 142 7.89 -9.43 9.79
CA LEU A 142 8.08 -8.28 10.67
C LEU A 142 9.05 -7.29 10.01
N CYS A 143 8.68 -6.02 9.93
CA CYS A 143 9.61 -4.97 9.50
C CYS A 143 10.73 -4.77 10.54
N ARG A 144 11.84 -4.17 10.11
CA ARG A 144 13.04 -3.96 10.97
C ARG A 144 12.70 -3.25 12.28
N SER A 145 11.89 -2.19 12.23
CA SER A 145 11.47 -1.45 13.43
C SER A 145 10.70 -2.33 14.41
N CYS A 146 9.83 -3.22 13.91
CA CYS A 146 9.06 -4.13 14.74
C CYS A 146 9.90 -5.28 15.30
N MET A 147 10.91 -5.77 14.58
CA MET A 147 11.88 -6.77 15.06
C MET A 147 12.72 -6.22 16.22
N VAL A 148 13.25 -5.00 16.08
CA VAL A 148 14.04 -4.35 17.13
C VAL A 148 13.19 -4.15 18.39
N LYS A 149 11.96 -3.66 18.28
CA LYS A 149 11.04 -3.50 19.41
C LYS A 149 10.73 -4.84 20.10
N LYS A 150 10.63 -5.94 19.35
CA LYS A 150 10.42 -7.29 19.89
C LYS A 150 11.65 -7.77 20.66
N SER A 151 12.86 -7.55 20.14
CA SER A 151 14.13 -7.93 20.77
C SER A 151 14.34 -7.18 22.09
N ILE A 152 14.03 -5.87 22.14
CA ILE A 152 14.12 -5.06 23.37
C ILE A 152 13.15 -5.57 24.44
N LYS A 153 11.89 -5.87 24.07
CA LYS A 153 10.91 -6.44 25.00
C LYS A 153 11.38 -7.77 25.59
N ASN A 154 11.93 -8.66 24.75
CA ASN A 154 12.42 -9.96 25.20
C ASN A 154 13.65 -9.84 26.13
N ARG A 155 14.56 -8.87 25.88
CA ARG A 155 15.68 -8.59 26.77
C ARG A 155 15.22 -8.06 28.14
N LYS A 156 14.25 -7.13 28.17
CA LYS A 156 13.68 -6.59 29.41
C LYS A 156 12.95 -7.68 30.24
N ALA A 157 12.22 -8.58 29.59
CA ALA A 157 11.54 -9.68 30.23
C ALA A 157 12.53 -10.68 30.84
N LYS A 158 13.64 -11.02 30.13
CA LYS A 158 14.69 -11.89 30.66
C LYS A 158 15.43 -11.28 31.86
N ASN A 159 15.65 -9.97 31.88
CA ASN A 159 16.30 -9.29 33.01
C ASN A 159 15.38 -9.22 34.25
N LYS A 160 14.08 -8.93 34.09
CA LYS A 160 13.12 -9.00 35.20
C LYS A 160 13.03 -10.40 35.84
N GLY A 161 13.07 -11.45 35.00
CA GLY A 161 13.03 -12.82 35.50
C GLY A 161 14.33 -13.27 36.25
N LYS A 162 15.46 -12.59 36.01
CA LYS A 162 16.70 -12.79 36.76
C LYS A 162 16.69 -12.09 38.12
N GLU A 163 16.18 -10.88 38.20
CA GLU A 163 16.07 -10.10 39.46
C GLU A 163 15.13 -10.76 40.49
N THR A 164 14.00 -11.34 40.02
CA THR A 164 13.08 -12.07 40.89
C THR A 164 13.69 -13.32 41.45
N LYS A 165 14.51 -14.08 40.67
CA LYS A 165 15.18 -15.28 41.13
C LYS A 165 16.30 -15.00 42.14
N THR A 166 16.93 -13.84 42.09
CA THR A 166 17.99 -13.43 43.03
C THR A 166 17.41 -12.99 44.37
N LYS A 167 16.26 -12.28 44.36
CA LYS A 167 15.57 -11.86 45.61
C LYS A 167 15.02 -13.05 46.41
N THR A 168 14.52 -14.08 45.74
CA THR A 168 13.97 -15.28 46.42
C THR A 168 15.08 -16.18 47.03
N LYS A 169 16.34 -16.08 46.57
CA LYS A 169 17.48 -16.82 47.17
C LYS A 169 18.05 -16.14 48.43
N ILE A 170 17.85 -14.83 48.60
CA ILE A 170 18.38 -14.08 49.75
C ILE A 170 17.44 -14.20 50.96
N GLN A 171 16.16 -14.50 50.77
CA GLN A 171 15.20 -14.69 51.87
C GLN A 171 15.14 -16.11 52.45
N LYS A 172 15.94 -17.03 51.96
CA LYS A 172 16.03 -18.43 52.44
C LYS A 172 17.36 -18.77 53.10
N LYS A 173 18.07 -17.77 53.65
CA LYS A 173 19.28 -18.04 54.46
C LYS A 173 19.11 -17.46 55.88
#